data_764fdd4fdd581fb4fda8e1c4c0ce4a85
#
_entry.id   764fdd4fdd581fb4fda8e1c4c0ce4a85
#
_cell.length_a   1.000
_cell.length_b   1.000
_cell.length_c   1.000
_cell.angle_alpha   90.00
_cell.angle_beta   90.00
_cell.angle_gamma   90.00
#
_symmetry.space_group_name_H-M   'P 1'
#
loop_
_entity.id
_entity.type
_entity.pdbx_description
1 polymer ?
#
loop_
_entity_poly.entity_id
_entity_poly.type
_entity_poly.pdbx_seq_one_letter_code
_entity_poly.pdbx_strand_id
1 'polypeptide(L)'
;MCIACAKGARRGVGVGGGVGLCGVVADRDEIPTLIFDEIDVGISGRTAQKVSEKMALIGRKHQVICITHLAQIAAMADHHFMIEKNVSDGQTKTSIRELKAEESTDELARILGGAKITDTVRQNAKEMQELAAQIKK
;
A
#
# COMPACT_ATOMS: atom_id res chain seq x y z
N MET A 1 -6.34 2.56 8.64
CA MET A 1 -5.93 2.97 7.29
C MET A 1 -4.47 2.59 7.11
N CYS A 2 -4.12 1.93 6.04
CA CYS A 2 -2.78 1.40 5.81
C CYS A 2 -2.01 2.30 4.83
N ILE A 3 -0.74 2.55 5.10
CA ILE A 3 0.20 3.14 4.14
C ILE A 3 1.09 2.02 3.63
N ALA A 4 1.06 1.79 2.33
CA ALA A 4 1.94 0.89 1.63
C ALA A 4 3.14 1.67 1.07
N CYS A 5 4.34 1.22 1.32
CA CYS A 5 5.56 1.84 0.81
C CYS A 5 6.38 0.83 0.02
N ALA A 6 6.76 1.19 -1.20
CA ALA A 6 7.74 0.45 -2.00
C ALA A 6 9.07 1.20 -2.00
N LYS A 7 10.15 0.45 -1.93
CA LYS A 7 11.51 0.96 -1.71
C LYS A 7 12.15 1.39 -3.02
N GLY A 8 12.26 2.68 -3.25
CA GLY A 8 13.05 3.25 -4.35
C GLY A 8 13.87 4.46 -3.91
N ALA A 9 14.91 4.81 -4.64
CA ALA A 9 15.93 5.77 -4.22
C ALA A 9 15.56 7.24 -4.44
N ARG A 10 15.73 8.03 -3.43
CA ARG A 10 16.13 9.43 -3.23
C ARG A 10 15.53 10.59 -4.06
N ARG A 11 14.95 11.57 -3.31
CA ARG A 11 14.76 13.04 -3.49
C ARG A 11 13.75 13.53 -4.52
N GLY A 12 12.71 14.13 -3.99
CA GLY A 12 11.63 14.90 -4.66
C GLY A 12 10.25 14.27 -4.41
N VAL A 13 9.23 15.07 -4.32
CA VAL A 13 7.86 14.63 -4.07
C VAL A 13 7.00 15.04 -5.27
N GLY A 14 6.42 14.06 -5.96
CA GLY A 14 5.38 14.27 -6.98
C GLY A 14 4.02 13.77 -6.50
N VAL A 15 2.98 14.59 -6.60
CA VAL A 15 1.59 14.20 -6.35
C VAL A 15 0.89 14.06 -7.71
N GLY A 16 0.41 12.87 -8.03
CA GLY A 16 -0.17 12.63 -9.35
C GLY A 16 -1.40 11.74 -9.37
N GLY A 17 -2.34 12.07 -10.24
CA GLY A 17 -3.52 11.26 -10.55
C GLY A 17 -3.27 10.27 -11.69
N GLY A 18 -3.63 9.01 -11.51
CA GLY A 18 -3.54 7.96 -12.53
C GLY A 18 -2.19 7.24 -12.60
N VAL A 19 -2.12 6.03 -12.07
CA VAL A 19 -0.88 5.24 -11.90
C VAL A 19 -0.11 5.02 -13.22
N GLY A 20 -0.80 4.88 -14.34
CA GLY A 20 -0.16 4.65 -15.64
C GLY A 20 0.61 5.86 -16.17
N LEU A 21 0.02 7.06 -16.02
CA LEU A 21 0.61 8.31 -16.47
C LEU A 21 1.77 8.73 -15.55
N CYS A 22 1.62 8.52 -14.24
CA CYS A 22 2.66 8.86 -13.27
C CYS A 22 3.96 8.08 -13.49
N GLY A 23 3.90 6.82 -13.88
CA GLY A 23 5.10 6.03 -14.17
C GLY A 23 5.91 6.60 -15.35
N VAL A 24 5.22 7.04 -16.40
CA VAL A 24 5.89 7.64 -17.58
C VAL A 24 6.49 9.00 -17.24
N VAL A 25 5.76 9.82 -16.50
CA VAL A 25 6.24 11.16 -16.08
C VAL A 25 7.40 11.04 -15.10
N ALA A 26 7.33 10.12 -14.14
CA ALA A 26 8.37 9.91 -13.15
C ALA A 26 9.70 9.47 -13.78
N ASP A 27 9.66 8.56 -14.76
CA ASP A 27 10.86 8.13 -15.50
C ASP A 27 11.47 9.27 -16.32
N ARG A 28 10.65 10.21 -16.84
CA ARG A 28 11.09 11.32 -17.68
C ARG A 28 11.65 12.49 -16.86
N ASP A 29 11.04 12.77 -15.71
CA ASP A 29 11.34 13.97 -14.92
C ASP A 29 12.24 13.66 -13.70
N GLU A 30 12.79 12.45 -13.60
CA GLU A 30 13.66 11.99 -12.52
C GLU A 30 13.03 12.20 -11.12
N ILE A 31 11.70 12.02 -11.00
CA ILE A 31 10.96 12.18 -9.75
C ILE A 31 11.23 10.97 -8.85
N PRO A 32 11.91 11.12 -7.71
CA PRO A 32 12.33 9.95 -6.92
C PRO A 32 11.24 9.41 -6.00
N THR A 33 10.22 10.18 -5.65
CA THR A 33 9.15 9.77 -4.74
C THR A 33 7.78 10.12 -5.30
N LEU A 34 6.89 9.14 -5.36
CA LEU A 34 5.51 9.26 -5.79
C LEU A 34 4.59 8.98 -4.60
N ILE A 35 3.65 9.88 -4.36
CA ILE A 35 2.63 9.72 -3.32
C ILE A 35 1.27 9.56 -3.99
N PHE A 36 0.60 8.44 -3.69
CA PHE A 36 -0.74 8.15 -4.14
C PHE A 36 -1.70 8.18 -2.95
N ASP A 37 -2.64 9.10 -3.00
CA ASP A 37 -3.70 9.22 -2.02
C ASP A 37 -5.05 8.91 -2.68
N GLU A 38 -5.82 8.02 -2.06
CA GLU A 38 -7.16 7.60 -2.51
C GLU A 38 -7.25 7.12 -3.98
N ILE A 39 -6.19 6.54 -4.53
CA ILE A 39 -6.20 6.02 -5.92
C ILE A 39 -7.09 4.78 -6.10
N ASP A 40 -7.50 4.19 -5.01
CA ASP A 40 -8.34 3.00 -4.93
C ASP A 40 -9.84 3.30 -4.88
N VAL A 41 -10.22 4.58 -4.92
CA VAL A 41 -11.62 4.98 -5.02
C VAL A 41 -12.21 4.52 -6.35
N GLY A 42 -13.28 3.72 -6.29
CA GLY A 42 -14.00 3.22 -7.48
C GLY A 42 -13.33 2.05 -8.20
N ILE A 43 -12.23 1.50 -7.68
CA ILE A 43 -11.62 0.28 -8.21
C ILE A 43 -11.76 -0.88 -7.23
N SER A 44 -11.80 -2.10 -7.75
CA SER A 44 -11.85 -3.32 -6.93
C SER A 44 -11.35 -4.54 -7.69
N GLY A 45 -11.13 -5.64 -6.99
CA GLY A 45 -10.83 -6.95 -7.57
C GLY A 45 -9.67 -6.90 -8.57
N ARG A 46 -9.94 -7.33 -9.82
CA ARG A 46 -8.93 -7.45 -10.87
C ARG A 46 -8.27 -6.11 -11.25
N THR A 47 -9.01 -5.00 -11.19
CA THR A 47 -8.46 -3.67 -11.48
C THR A 47 -7.48 -3.26 -10.40
N ALA A 48 -7.82 -3.45 -9.13
CA ALA A 48 -6.93 -3.18 -8.01
C ALA A 48 -5.64 -4.01 -8.10
N GLN A 49 -5.74 -5.28 -8.51
CA GLN A 49 -4.58 -6.13 -8.73
C GLN A 49 -3.65 -5.56 -9.82
N LYS A 50 -4.18 -5.18 -10.98
CA LYS A 50 -3.38 -4.57 -12.06
C LYS A 50 -2.73 -3.26 -11.66
N VAL A 51 -3.43 -2.43 -10.88
CA VAL A 51 -2.90 -1.18 -10.34
C VAL A 51 -1.74 -1.47 -9.39
N SER A 52 -1.90 -2.42 -8.47
CA SER A 52 -0.86 -2.79 -7.52
C SER A 52 0.40 -3.34 -8.19
N GLU A 53 0.26 -4.16 -9.23
CA GLU A 53 1.37 -4.67 -10.04
C GLU A 53 2.13 -3.53 -10.75
N LYS A 54 1.41 -2.56 -11.31
CA LYS A 54 2.03 -1.37 -11.92
C LYS A 54 2.77 -0.53 -10.90
N MET A 55 2.21 -0.35 -9.72
CA MET A 55 2.88 0.37 -8.62
C MET A 55 4.16 -0.35 -8.17
N ALA A 56 4.14 -1.68 -8.09
CA ALA A 56 5.32 -2.47 -7.76
C ALA A 56 6.43 -2.30 -8.82
N LEU A 57 6.08 -2.23 -10.11
CA LEU A 57 7.04 -1.95 -11.18
C LEU A 57 7.66 -0.55 -11.06
N ILE A 58 6.85 0.47 -10.77
CA ILE A 58 7.33 1.83 -10.52
C ILE A 58 8.24 1.84 -9.28
N GLY A 59 7.87 1.11 -8.24
CA GLY A 59 8.61 0.97 -7.00
C GLY A 59 10.03 0.38 -7.15
N ARG A 60 10.36 -0.23 -8.29
CA ARG A 60 11.73 -0.69 -8.56
C ARG A 60 12.72 0.47 -8.75
N LYS A 61 12.24 1.59 -9.26
CA LYS A 61 13.07 2.78 -9.59
C LYS A 61 12.79 3.95 -8.67
N HIS A 62 11.54 4.09 -8.22
CA HIS A 62 11.04 5.22 -7.46
C HIS A 62 10.54 4.78 -6.09
N GLN A 63 10.63 5.66 -5.10
CA GLN A 63 9.89 5.44 -3.86
C GLN A 63 8.40 5.66 -4.12
N VAL A 64 7.56 4.69 -3.79
CA VAL A 64 6.11 4.80 -3.91
C VAL A 64 5.50 4.75 -2.52
N ILE A 65 4.73 5.77 -2.17
CA ILE A 65 3.93 5.83 -0.94
C ILE A 65 2.47 5.83 -1.37
N CYS A 66 1.68 4.90 -0.86
CA CYS A 66 0.27 4.78 -1.19
C CYS A 66 -0.57 4.68 0.08
N ILE A 67 -1.58 5.53 0.19
CA ILE A 67 -2.60 5.43 1.21
C ILE A 67 -3.75 4.62 0.62
N THR A 68 -4.08 3.47 1.22
CA THR A 68 -5.03 2.52 0.65
C THR A 68 -5.86 1.81 1.71
N HIS A 69 -7.04 1.37 1.31
CA HIS A 69 -7.91 0.46 2.07
C HIS A 69 -8.11 -0.89 1.34
N LEU A 70 -7.43 -1.11 0.20
CA LEU A 70 -7.51 -2.34 -0.57
C LEU A 70 -6.36 -3.30 -0.23
N ALA A 71 -6.70 -4.53 0.13
CA ALA A 71 -5.73 -5.57 0.47
C ALA A 71 -4.78 -5.89 -0.68
N GLN A 72 -5.24 -5.82 -1.95
CA GLN A 72 -4.43 -6.07 -3.15
C GLN A 72 -3.27 -5.08 -3.27
N ILE A 73 -3.52 -3.81 -2.96
CA ILE A 73 -2.49 -2.77 -3.01
C ILE A 73 -1.56 -2.90 -1.79
N ALA A 74 -2.13 -3.09 -0.60
CA ALA A 74 -1.37 -3.26 0.62
C ALA A 74 -0.44 -4.48 0.56
N ALA A 75 -0.89 -5.63 0.02
CA ALA A 75 -0.08 -6.84 -0.11
C ALA A 75 1.18 -6.64 -0.98
N MET A 76 1.16 -5.71 -1.93
CA MET A 76 2.31 -5.39 -2.79
C MET A 76 3.35 -4.49 -2.12
N ALA A 77 3.11 -3.97 -0.93
CA ALA A 77 4.05 -3.11 -0.24
C ALA A 77 5.31 -3.88 0.23
N ASP A 78 6.44 -3.17 0.31
CA ASP A 78 7.65 -3.66 0.97
C ASP A 78 7.64 -3.29 2.45
N HIS A 79 7.02 -2.15 2.79
CA HIS A 79 6.84 -1.65 4.14
C HIS A 79 5.39 -1.25 4.35
N HIS A 80 4.81 -1.66 5.47
CA HIS A 80 3.46 -1.29 5.89
C HIS A 80 3.52 -0.36 7.08
N PHE A 81 2.74 0.72 7.03
CA PHE A 81 2.54 1.63 8.14
C PHE A 81 1.06 1.69 8.49
N MET A 82 0.75 1.61 9.77
CA MET A 82 -0.60 1.81 10.27
C MET A 82 -0.78 3.24 10.74
N ILE A 83 -1.88 3.86 10.29
CA ILE A 83 -2.34 5.15 10.80
C ILE A 83 -3.49 4.89 11.77
N GLU A 84 -3.32 5.30 13.01
CA GLU A 84 -4.33 5.22 14.06
C GLU A 84 -4.70 6.61 14.55
N LYS A 85 -5.99 6.84 14.69
CA LYS A 85 -6.54 8.05 15.31
C LYS A 85 -7.10 7.68 16.68
N ASN A 86 -6.45 8.14 17.73
CA ASN A 86 -6.89 7.93 19.10
C ASN A 86 -7.48 9.25 19.64
N VAL A 87 -8.66 9.17 20.21
CA VAL A 87 -9.28 10.30 20.90
C VAL A 87 -9.10 10.08 22.40
N SER A 88 -8.33 10.97 23.04
CA SER A 88 -8.14 11.00 24.48
C SER A 88 -8.31 12.42 24.97
N ASP A 89 -9.08 12.61 26.03
CA ASP A 89 -9.35 13.90 26.68
C ASP A 89 -9.84 15.00 25.71
N GLY A 90 -10.71 14.62 24.75
CA GLY A 90 -11.25 15.53 23.74
C GLY A 90 -10.25 15.97 22.65
N GLN A 91 -9.03 15.44 22.66
CA GLN A 91 -8.02 15.67 21.62
C GLN A 91 -7.87 14.42 20.74
N THR A 92 -7.84 14.66 19.44
CA THR A 92 -7.52 13.61 18.45
C THR A 92 -6.01 13.59 18.22
N LYS A 93 -5.38 12.46 18.57
CA LYS A 93 -3.95 12.22 18.25
C LYS A 93 -3.87 11.20 17.11
N THR A 94 -3.14 11.56 16.06
CA THR A 94 -2.83 10.63 14.97
C THR A 94 -1.43 10.09 15.20
N SER A 95 -1.30 8.76 15.21
CA SER A 95 -0.02 8.06 15.27
C SER A 95 0.20 7.27 14.00
N ILE A 96 1.45 7.18 13.58
CA ILE A 96 1.90 6.37 12.43
C ILE A 96 2.99 5.46 12.96
N ARG A 97 2.84 4.16 12.73
CA ARG A 97 3.88 3.17 13.07
C ARG A 97 4.09 2.16 11.94
N GLU A 98 5.31 1.71 11.79
CA GLU A 98 5.63 0.61 10.88
C GLU A 98 5.17 -0.72 11.49
N LEU A 99 4.56 -1.57 10.66
CA LEU A 99 4.11 -2.90 11.04
C LEU A 99 5.23 -3.93 10.78
N LYS A 100 5.41 -4.84 11.72
CA LYS A 100 6.25 -6.03 11.52
C LYS A 100 5.54 -7.01 10.58
N ALA A 101 6.26 -8.02 10.08
CA ALA A 101 5.73 -8.98 9.11
C ALA A 101 4.42 -9.66 9.57
N GLU A 102 4.34 -10.10 10.81
CA GLU A 102 3.12 -10.71 11.37
C GLU A 102 1.98 -9.71 11.50
N GLU A 103 2.25 -8.51 12.01
CA GLU A 103 1.27 -7.43 12.13
C GLU A 103 0.74 -6.98 10.76
N SER A 104 1.60 -6.98 9.74
CA SER A 104 1.24 -6.70 8.35
C SER A 104 0.24 -7.73 7.81
N THR A 105 0.46 -9.02 8.10
CA THR A 105 -0.47 -10.08 7.73
C THR A 105 -1.81 -9.94 8.45
N ASP A 106 -1.78 -9.59 9.73
CA ASP A 106 -2.99 -9.37 10.52
C ASP A 106 -3.79 -8.14 10.04
N GLU A 107 -3.11 -7.07 9.67
CA GLU A 107 -3.77 -5.89 9.08
C GLU A 107 -4.38 -6.20 7.71
N LEU A 108 -3.70 -6.98 6.86
CA LEU A 108 -4.29 -7.46 5.61
C LEU A 108 -5.52 -8.34 5.85
N ALA A 109 -5.45 -9.24 6.82
CA ALA A 109 -6.60 -10.06 7.22
C ALA A 109 -7.76 -9.18 7.73
N ARG A 110 -7.47 -8.11 8.46
CA ARG A 110 -8.47 -7.14 8.91
C ARG A 110 -9.13 -6.41 7.73
N ILE A 111 -8.35 -6.01 6.73
CA ILE A 111 -8.87 -5.36 5.52
C ILE A 111 -9.76 -6.33 4.73
N LEU A 112 -9.40 -7.61 4.65
CA LEU A 112 -10.16 -8.64 3.92
C LEU A 112 -11.43 -9.09 4.66
N GLY A 113 -11.32 -9.32 5.95
CA GLY A 113 -12.38 -9.93 6.77
C GLY A 113 -13.23 -8.94 7.56
N GLY A 114 -12.86 -7.66 7.57
CA GLY A 114 -13.54 -6.65 8.37
C GLY A 114 -13.43 -6.90 9.87
N ALA A 115 -14.57 -6.90 10.57
CA ALA A 115 -14.60 -7.00 12.05
C ALA A 115 -14.26 -8.40 12.59
N LYS A 116 -14.33 -9.45 11.77
CA LYS A 116 -14.08 -10.83 12.20
C LYS A 116 -12.97 -11.47 11.40
N ILE A 117 -11.82 -11.61 12.05
CA ILE A 117 -10.66 -12.29 11.46
C ILE A 117 -10.78 -13.78 11.82
N THR A 118 -10.90 -14.63 10.81
CA THR A 118 -10.85 -16.09 10.94
C THR A 118 -9.49 -16.61 10.46
N ASP A 119 -9.14 -17.84 10.84
CA ASP A 119 -7.91 -18.48 10.37
C ASP A 119 -7.85 -18.56 8.83
N THR A 120 -8.98 -18.79 8.17
CA THR A 120 -9.09 -18.81 6.72
C THR A 120 -8.75 -17.43 6.11
N VAL A 121 -9.24 -16.34 6.70
CA VAL A 121 -8.95 -14.97 6.23
C VAL A 121 -7.47 -14.64 6.43
N ARG A 122 -6.89 -15.05 7.56
CA ARG A 122 -5.46 -14.87 7.83
C ARG A 122 -4.61 -15.66 6.84
N GLN A 123 -5.00 -16.89 6.53
CA GLN A 123 -4.32 -17.71 5.53
C GLN A 123 -4.38 -17.06 4.14
N ASN A 124 -5.54 -16.55 3.74
CA ASN A 124 -5.70 -15.82 2.47
C ASN A 124 -4.81 -14.57 2.41
N ALA A 125 -4.72 -13.79 3.49
CA ALA A 125 -3.83 -12.64 3.58
C ALA A 125 -2.36 -13.04 3.35
N LYS A 126 -1.92 -14.14 3.95
CA LYS A 126 -0.57 -14.69 3.79
C LYS A 126 -0.29 -15.11 2.35
N GLU A 127 -1.22 -15.83 1.73
CA GLU A 127 -1.12 -16.24 0.33
C GLU A 127 -1.03 -15.03 -0.62
N MET A 128 -1.79 -13.97 -0.36
CA MET A 128 -1.70 -12.73 -1.12
C MET A 128 -0.30 -12.10 -1.03
N GLN A 129 0.33 -12.09 0.14
CA GLN A 129 1.68 -11.57 0.31
C GLN A 129 2.72 -12.44 -0.40
N GLU A 130 2.56 -13.76 -0.36
CA GLU A 130 3.45 -14.71 -1.06
C GLU A 130 3.36 -14.53 -2.58
N LEU A 131 2.15 -14.39 -3.13
CA LEU A 131 1.93 -14.10 -4.55
C LEU A 131 2.53 -12.74 -4.95
N ALA A 132 2.33 -11.72 -4.14
CA ALA A 132 2.92 -10.39 -4.35
C ALA A 132 4.46 -10.45 -4.38
N ALA A 133 5.06 -11.23 -3.48
CA ALA A 133 6.51 -11.42 -3.46
C ALA A 133 7.04 -12.14 -4.73
N GLN A 134 6.25 -13.03 -5.33
CA GLN A 134 6.60 -13.68 -6.60
C GLN A 134 6.54 -12.72 -7.78
N ILE A 135 5.55 -11.84 -7.82
CA ILE A 135 5.37 -10.84 -8.90
C ILE A 135 6.47 -9.77 -8.86
N LYS A 136 6.97 -9.45 -7.67
CA LYS A 136 8.04 -8.46 -7.49
C LYS A 136 9.44 -8.94 -7.90
N LYS A 137 9.65 -10.25 -8.04
CA LYS A 137 10.90 -10.83 -8.53
C LYS A 137 11.06 -10.61 -10.02
#